data_2c7ab1b4b5840c9a44b84047fba82c19
#
_entry.id   2c7ab1b4b5840c9a44b84047fba82c19
#
_cell.length_a   1.000
_cell.length_b   1.000
_cell.length_c   1.000
_cell.angle_alpha   90.00
_cell.angle_beta   90.00
_cell.angle_gamma   90.00
#
_symmetry.space_group_name_H-M   'P 1'
#
loop_
_entity.id
_entity.type
_entity.pdbx_description
1 polymer ?
#
loop_
_entity_poly.entity_id
_entity_poly.type
_entity_poly.pdbx_seq_one_letter_code
_entity_poly.pdbx_strand_id
1 'polypeptide(L)'
;NADKPLLSDTIQLDTNGDFSIPLTLEAPAVDTDGYGSVYTYHVEAVVTDEAGETQSASYNLLAGPKAYSFDIRLPQYVCKEDSMLFTFGVNNVMNIPQHIEGSYCLYPFAEQNGARNIAGSEPLDDVVLEGTFTANRLQDFSAWNKLPSGNYRLKLSVRDSLGREENNGAYGSDSFMLFSKSDKRPATFTDFFYYKENEEFDVQYPAAFLLGTSYRDAYVLMDVFCDRKRIESRVLQLNDTIIRMEFPYKEAYGKGITILFSFVKAGEMYSHQVELKKREPERALDMKWEVF
;
A
#
# COMPACT_ATOMS: atom_id res chain seq x y z
N ASN A 1 10.41 7.96 -35.35
CA ASN A 1 10.73 7.23 -36.57
C ASN A 1 10.93 5.77 -36.23
N ALA A 2 9.86 4.96 -36.39
CA ALA A 2 9.78 3.56 -35.99
C ALA A 2 10.10 2.57 -37.14
N ASP A 3 10.73 3.03 -38.23
CA ASP A 3 10.76 2.26 -39.48
C ASP A 3 12.13 1.60 -39.79
N LYS A 4 13.10 1.64 -38.86
CA LYS A 4 14.36 0.97 -39.08
C LYS A 4 14.62 -0.04 -37.95
N PRO A 5 14.79 -1.35 -38.26
CA PRO A 5 15.13 -2.32 -37.24
C PRO A 5 16.49 -1.99 -36.62
N LEU A 6 16.62 -2.13 -35.30
CA LEU A 6 17.89 -1.97 -34.61
C LEU A 6 18.84 -3.10 -34.88
N LEU A 7 18.30 -4.31 -35.05
CA LEU A 7 19.02 -5.53 -35.43
C LEU A 7 18.17 -6.33 -36.41
N SER A 8 18.77 -6.88 -37.45
CA SER A 8 18.14 -7.87 -38.30
C SER A 8 19.21 -8.91 -38.63
N ASP A 9 18.95 -10.18 -38.38
CA ASP A 9 19.87 -11.27 -38.61
C ASP A 9 19.11 -12.53 -39.08
N THR A 10 19.83 -13.47 -39.67
CA THR A 10 19.28 -14.75 -40.07
C THR A 10 20.10 -15.86 -39.40
N ILE A 11 19.40 -16.74 -38.71
CA ILE A 11 19.99 -17.83 -37.94
C ILE A 11 19.42 -19.16 -38.37
N GLN A 12 20.19 -20.23 -38.17
CA GLN A 12 19.70 -21.58 -38.34
C GLN A 12 19.16 -22.11 -37.03
N LEU A 13 18.04 -22.84 -37.11
CA LEU A 13 17.51 -23.59 -36.00
C LEU A 13 18.41 -24.77 -35.66
N ASP A 14 18.48 -25.15 -34.42
CA ASP A 14 19.13 -26.38 -34.00
C ASP A 14 18.29 -27.63 -34.39
N THR A 15 18.79 -28.84 -34.06
CA THR A 15 18.12 -30.11 -34.37
C THR A 15 16.76 -30.29 -33.69
N ASN A 16 16.46 -29.50 -32.65
CA ASN A 16 15.17 -29.48 -31.94
C ASN A 16 14.21 -28.39 -32.44
N GLY A 17 14.70 -27.54 -33.37
CA GLY A 17 13.95 -26.39 -33.85
C GLY A 17 14.08 -25.13 -32.96
N ASP A 18 15.03 -25.13 -32.00
CA ASP A 18 15.26 -24.02 -31.10
C ASP A 18 16.36 -23.07 -31.62
N PHE A 19 16.28 -21.80 -31.17
CA PHE A 19 17.33 -20.82 -31.39
C PHE A 19 17.46 -19.87 -30.20
N SER A 20 18.65 -19.26 -30.08
CA SER A 20 18.92 -18.25 -29.04
C SER A 20 19.69 -17.09 -29.65
N ILE A 21 19.23 -15.88 -29.41
CA ILE A 21 19.88 -14.65 -29.83
C ILE A 21 20.26 -13.83 -28.61
N PRO A 22 21.55 -13.56 -28.35
CA PRO A 22 21.94 -12.61 -27.31
C PRO A 22 21.63 -11.18 -27.80
N LEU A 23 20.76 -10.49 -27.10
CA LEU A 23 20.42 -9.09 -27.35
C LEU A 23 20.98 -8.21 -26.23
N THR A 24 21.80 -7.21 -26.63
CA THR A 24 22.15 -6.12 -25.74
C THR A 24 21.25 -4.94 -26.08
N LEU A 25 20.34 -4.61 -25.15
CA LEU A 25 19.44 -3.48 -25.29
C LEU A 25 20.13 -2.23 -24.70
N GLU A 26 20.40 -1.25 -25.56
CA GLU A 26 20.94 0.04 -25.15
C GLU A 26 19.77 0.97 -24.80
N ALA A 27 19.74 1.46 -23.56
CA ALA A 27 18.81 2.52 -23.21
C ALA A 27 19.19 3.80 -23.98
N PRO A 28 18.24 4.47 -24.65
CA PRO A 28 18.52 5.78 -25.24
C PRO A 28 19.04 6.73 -24.18
N ALA A 29 19.91 7.67 -24.57
CA ALA A 29 20.55 8.62 -23.67
C ALA A 29 19.52 9.35 -22.82
N VAL A 30 19.70 9.20 -21.56
CA VAL A 30 19.05 9.75 -20.34
C VAL A 30 17.93 10.76 -20.54
N ASP A 31 16.75 10.39 -20.07
CA ASP A 31 15.73 11.33 -19.60
C ASP A 31 16.27 12.12 -18.40
N THR A 32 16.38 13.43 -18.55
CA THR A 32 16.92 14.36 -17.55
C THR A 32 16.06 14.48 -16.29
N ASP A 33 14.89 13.84 -16.28
CA ASP A 33 13.89 13.97 -15.20
C ASP A 33 14.04 12.93 -14.08
N GLY A 34 15.06 12.08 -14.13
CA GLY A 34 15.34 11.07 -13.08
C GLY A 34 14.31 9.93 -12.99
N TYR A 35 13.25 9.99 -13.76
CA TYR A 35 12.25 8.91 -13.93
C TYR A 35 12.70 8.06 -15.10
N GLY A 36 13.29 6.91 -14.83
CA GLY A 36 13.74 6.03 -15.88
C GLY A 36 12.60 5.59 -16.78
N SER A 37 12.61 6.06 -18.04
CA SER A 37 11.63 5.61 -19.03
C SER A 37 11.82 4.13 -19.34
N VAL A 38 10.71 3.38 -19.39
CA VAL A 38 10.71 2.00 -19.86
C VAL A 38 10.48 2.02 -21.38
N TYR A 39 11.35 1.37 -22.11
CA TYR A 39 11.29 1.26 -23.57
C TYR A 39 10.75 -0.11 -23.98
N THR A 40 9.89 -0.12 -24.98
CA THR A 40 9.37 -1.35 -25.58
C THR A 40 10.15 -1.66 -26.86
N TYR A 41 10.80 -2.81 -26.90
CA TYR A 41 11.47 -3.36 -28.07
C TYR A 41 10.57 -4.44 -28.67
N HIS A 42 10.19 -4.23 -29.92
CA HIS A 42 9.42 -5.21 -30.67
C HIS A 42 10.37 -6.19 -31.35
N VAL A 43 10.22 -7.48 -31.04
CA VAL A 43 10.98 -8.58 -31.65
C VAL A 43 10.04 -9.36 -32.55
N GLU A 44 10.41 -9.51 -33.81
CA GLU A 44 9.67 -10.34 -34.77
C GLU A 44 10.59 -11.46 -35.25
N ALA A 45 10.11 -12.69 -35.22
CA ALA A 45 10.77 -13.86 -35.75
C ALA A 45 9.93 -14.43 -36.91
N VAL A 46 10.58 -14.69 -38.02
CA VAL A 46 9.97 -15.30 -39.21
C VAL A 46 10.73 -16.56 -39.54
N VAL A 47 10.05 -17.69 -39.63
CA VAL A 47 10.62 -18.98 -40.01
C VAL A 47 10.01 -19.43 -41.32
N THR A 48 10.84 -19.80 -42.29
CA THR A 48 10.38 -20.38 -43.56
C THR A 48 10.96 -21.79 -43.68
N ASP A 49 10.10 -22.74 -43.93
CA ASP A 49 10.49 -24.12 -44.11
C ASP A 49 11.01 -24.43 -45.55
N GLU A 50 11.47 -25.67 -45.82
CA GLU A 50 11.95 -26.10 -47.13
C GLU A 50 10.84 -26.09 -48.20
N ALA A 51 9.58 -26.17 -47.83
CA ALA A 51 8.43 -26.10 -48.73
C ALA A 51 8.03 -24.63 -49.07
N GLY A 52 8.65 -23.66 -48.42
CA GLY A 52 8.39 -22.23 -48.62
C GLY A 52 7.22 -21.74 -47.74
N GLU A 53 6.72 -22.54 -46.81
CA GLU A 53 5.71 -22.06 -45.83
C GLU A 53 6.37 -21.19 -44.78
N THR A 54 5.75 -20.05 -44.51
CA THR A 54 6.29 -19.05 -43.60
C THR A 54 5.37 -18.89 -42.37
N GLN A 55 5.97 -18.95 -41.20
CA GLN A 55 5.34 -18.67 -39.90
C GLN A 55 6.03 -17.48 -39.24
N SER A 56 5.28 -16.63 -38.60
CA SER A 56 5.81 -15.48 -37.86
C SER A 56 5.30 -15.44 -36.44
N ALA A 57 6.13 -14.96 -35.53
CA ALA A 57 5.80 -14.69 -34.13
C ALA A 57 6.43 -13.36 -33.73
N SER A 58 5.74 -12.64 -32.85
CA SER A 58 6.27 -11.39 -32.31
C SER A 58 6.21 -11.39 -30.78
N TYR A 59 7.15 -10.67 -30.17
CA TYR A 59 7.24 -10.51 -28.72
C TYR A 59 7.70 -9.09 -28.40
N ASN A 60 7.16 -8.51 -27.31
CA ASN A 60 7.58 -7.22 -26.81
C ASN A 60 8.48 -7.39 -25.59
N LEU A 61 9.71 -6.90 -25.68
CA LEU A 61 10.63 -6.81 -24.55
C LEU A 61 10.59 -5.41 -23.97
N LEU A 62 10.46 -5.32 -22.64
CA LEU A 62 10.56 -4.06 -21.92
C LEU A 62 11.97 -3.94 -21.33
N ALA A 63 12.60 -2.79 -21.52
CA ALA A 63 13.89 -2.47 -20.92
C ALA A 63 13.89 -1.05 -20.37
N GLY A 64 14.59 -0.85 -19.27
CA GLY A 64 14.69 0.46 -18.62
C GLY A 64 15.93 0.53 -17.73
N PRO A 65 16.27 1.70 -17.20
CA PRO A 65 17.43 1.91 -16.33
C PRO A 65 17.28 1.23 -14.98
N LYS A 66 16.05 0.91 -14.56
CA LYS A 66 15.76 0.16 -13.34
C LYS A 66 15.30 -1.24 -13.68
N ALA A 67 15.84 -2.24 -12.99
CA ALA A 67 15.44 -3.64 -13.14
C ALA A 67 14.13 -3.95 -12.43
N TYR A 68 13.78 -3.17 -11.37
CA TYR A 68 12.67 -3.46 -10.50
C TYR A 68 11.76 -2.26 -10.25
N SER A 69 10.49 -2.56 -10.02
CA SER A 69 9.48 -1.68 -9.42
C SER A 69 9.06 -2.23 -8.07
N PHE A 70 8.67 -1.32 -7.15
CA PHE A 70 8.25 -1.68 -5.79
C PHE A 70 6.76 -1.40 -5.62
N ASP A 71 6.03 -2.36 -5.02
CA ASP A 71 4.63 -2.21 -4.61
C ASP A 71 4.55 -2.30 -3.08
N ILE A 72 4.43 -1.14 -2.43
CA ILE A 72 4.35 -1.01 -0.98
C ILE A 72 2.94 -0.59 -0.62
N ARG A 73 2.25 -1.42 0.16
CA ARG A 73 0.87 -1.15 0.62
C ARG A 73 0.84 -1.19 2.13
N LEU A 74 1.26 -0.10 2.75
CA LEU A 74 1.14 0.08 4.19
C LEU A 74 -0.14 0.85 4.49
N PRO A 75 -0.88 0.49 5.56
CA PRO A 75 -1.96 1.32 6.06
C PRO A 75 -1.40 2.65 6.58
N GLN A 76 -2.19 3.72 6.47
CA GLN A 76 -1.80 5.03 7.01
C GLN A 76 -1.48 4.97 8.51
N TYR A 77 -2.20 4.13 9.25
CA TYR A 77 -2.02 3.90 10.69
C TYR A 77 -1.66 2.44 10.93
N VAL A 78 -0.52 2.20 11.57
CA VAL A 78 -0.04 0.88 12.00
C VAL A 78 -0.14 0.81 13.51
N CYS A 79 -0.97 -0.09 14.00
CA CYS A 79 -1.19 -0.28 15.44
C CYS A 79 -0.20 -1.30 16.01
N LYS A 80 0.46 -0.94 17.12
CA LYS A 80 1.46 -1.80 17.77
C LYS A 80 0.88 -3.09 18.33
N GLU A 81 -0.38 -3.07 18.72
CA GLU A 81 -1.09 -4.21 19.33
C GLU A 81 -1.72 -5.13 18.28
N ASP A 82 -1.74 -4.73 17.01
CA ASP A 82 -2.29 -5.56 15.94
C ASP A 82 -1.20 -6.39 15.26
N SER A 83 -1.62 -7.36 14.46
CA SER A 83 -0.72 -8.18 13.68
C SER A 83 -0.03 -7.34 12.59
N MET A 84 1.30 -7.33 12.58
CA MET A 84 2.10 -6.61 11.60
C MET A 84 2.57 -7.53 10.47
N LEU A 85 1.62 -8.15 9.78
CA LEU A 85 1.88 -9.01 8.64
C LEU A 85 1.77 -8.18 7.35
N PHE A 86 2.87 -7.98 6.64
CA PHE A 86 2.92 -7.23 5.40
C PHE A 86 3.57 -8.04 4.28
N THR A 87 3.21 -7.69 3.05
CA THR A 87 3.85 -8.17 1.83
C THR A 87 4.39 -6.96 1.08
N PHE A 88 5.67 -6.96 0.77
CA PHE A 88 6.28 -5.95 -0.07
C PHE A 88 6.53 -6.53 -1.45
N GLY A 89 5.92 -5.92 -2.45
CA GLY A 89 6.03 -6.34 -3.84
C GLY A 89 7.31 -5.81 -4.48
N VAL A 90 8.02 -6.68 -5.19
CA VAL A 90 9.09 -6.31 -6.11
C VAL A 90 8.83 -7.03 -7.42
N ASN A 91 8.64 -6.27 -8.48
CA ASN A 91 8.38 -6.80 -9.81
C ASN A 91 9.50 -6.37 -10.76
N ASN A 92 9.79 -7.20 -11.75
CA ASN A 92 10.70 -6.79 -12.82
C ASN A 92 10.03 -5.81 -13.80
N VAL A 93 10.75 -5.33 -14.79
CA VAL A 93 10.24 -4.40 -15.82
C VAL A 93 9.05 -4.94 -16.61
N MET A 94 8.88 -6.28 -16.66
CA MET A 94 7.73 -6.96 -17.29
C MET A 94 6.55 -7.12 -16.34
N ASN A 95 6.60 -6.49 -15.15
CA ASN A 95 5.62 -6.62 -14.07
C ASN A 95 5.45 -8.07 -13.56
N ILE A 96 6.50 -8.88 -13.67
CA ILE A 96 6.52 -10.23 -13.13
C ILE A 96 7.07 -10.20 -11.70
N PRO A 97 6.33 -10.76 -10.72
CA PRO A 97 6.78 -10.81 -9.33
C PRO A 97 8.12 -11.54 -9.17
N GLN A 98 9.02 -10.94 -8.40
CA GLN A 98 10.34 -11.50 -8.11
C GLN A 98 10.39 -12.02 -6.69
N HIS A 99 10.95 -13.22 -6.47
CA HIS A 99 11.18 -13.80 -5.14
C HIS A 99 12.65 -13.63 -4.77
N ILE A 100 13.01 -12.42 -4.39
CA ILE A 100 14.38 -12.03 -4.04
C ILE A 100 14.45 -11.54 -2.61
N GLU A 101 15.61 -11.71 -2.00
CA GLU A 101 15.91 -11.14 -0.69
C GLU A 101 16.27 -9.66 -0.82
N GLY A 102 15.81 -8.87 0.13
CA GLY A 102 16.09 -7.46 0.24
C GLY A 102 16.33 -7.02 1.67
N SER A 103 16.72 -5.78 1.84
CA SER A 103 16.81 -5.11 3.13
C SER A 103 15.79 -3.99 3.21
N TYR A 104 15.37 -3.68 4.44
CA TYR A 104 14.57 -2.50 4.71
C TYR A 104 15.18 -1.66 5.83
N CYS A 105 14.91 -0.36 5.75
CA CYS A 105 15.24 0.60 6.79
C CYS A 105 14.01 1.44 7.13
N LEU A 106 13.82 1.76 8.41
CA LEU A 106 12.84 2.72 8.89
C LEU A 106 13.54 3.99 9.35
N TYR A 107 13.02 5.11 8.87
CA TYR A 107 13.46 6.45 9.23
C TYR A 107 12.32 7.19 9.94
N PRO A 108 12.58 7.89 11.07
CA PRO A 108 11.60 8.79 11.63
C PRO A 108 11.37 9.95 10.65
N PHE A 109 10.12 10.38 10.59
CA PHE A 109 9.68 11.40 9.66
C PHE A 109 9.01 12.54 10.43
N ALA A 110 9.55 13.75 10.36
CA ALA A 110 8.93 14.93 10.94
C ALA A 110 8.09 15.65 9.88
N GLU A 111 6.78 15.78 10.12
CA GLU A 111 5.96 16.69 9.32
C GLU A 111 6.38 18.14 9.58
N GLN A 112 6.84 18.84 8.54
CA GLN A 112 7.08 20.26 8.63
C GLN A 112 5.75 21.03 8.45
N ASN A 113 5.30 21.68 9.53
CA ASN A 113 4.27 22.74 9.53
C ASN A 113 2.87 22.39 8.98
N GLY A 114 2.33 21.19 9.28
CA GLY A 114 0.93 20.88 8.96
C GLY A 114 0.58 20.82 7.47
N ALA A 115 1.54 21.02 6.60
CA ALA A 115 1.38 20.85 5.17
C ALA A 115 1.71 19.41 4.80
N ARG A 116 0.77 18.70 4.19
CA ARG A 116 0.96 17.41 3.52
C ARG A 116 1.90 17.56 2.31
N ASN A 117 3.10 18.06 2.50
CA ASN A 117 4.14 17.98 1.49
C ASN A 117 4.90 16.67 1.66
N ILE A 118 4.27 15.59 1.23
CA ILE A 118 4.85 14.26 1.15
C ILE A 118 5.97 14.21 0.10
N ALA A 119 6.00 15.13 -0.83
CA ALA A 119 7.05 15.26 -1.82
C ALA A 119 8.15 16.20 -1.32
N GLY A 120 9.26 15.65 -0.81
CA GLY A 120 10.51 16.40 -0.60
C GLY A 120 10.99 16.63 0.81
N SER A 121 10.33 16.10 1.86
CA SER A 121 10.96 16.08 3.18
C SER A 121 11.96 14.93 3.21
N GLU A 122 13.24 15.28 3.24
CA GLU A 122 14.32 14.33 3.47
C GLU A 122 14.02 13.55 4.77
N PRO A 123 14.23 12.23 4.80
CA PRO A 123 14.22 11.48 6.06
C PRO A 123 15.21 12.15 7.02
N LEU A 124 14.88 12.22 8.29
CA LEU A 124 15.88 12.51 9.30
C LEU A 124 16.98 11.46 9.12
N ASP A 125 18.25 11.87 9.07
CA ASP A 125 19.39 11.06 8.59
C ASP A 125 19.64 9.74 9.35
N ASP A 126 18.94 9.50 10.46
CA ASP A 126 19.18 8.36 11.33
C ASP A 126 18.19 7.22 11.07
N VAL A 127 18.68 6.10 10.57
CA VAL A 127 17.96 4.83 10.54
C VAL A 127 17.69 4.38 11.98
N VAL A 128 16.41 4.14 12.30
CA VAL A 128 16.00 3.70 13.64
C VAL A 128 15.76 2.19 13.73
N LEU A 129 15.56 1.54 12.61
CA LEU A 129 15.41 0.09 12.52
C LEU A 129 15.81 -0.40 11.14
N GLU A 130 16.51 -1.52 11.10
CA GLU A 130 16.90 -2.24 9.90
C GLU A 130 16.48 -3.70 9.98
N GLY A 131 16.28 -4.30 8.82
CA GLY A 131 15.98 -5.72 8.72
C GLY A 131 16.01 -6.22 7.29
N THR A 132 15.63 -7.47 7.11
CA THR A 132 15.55 -8.13 5.81
C THR A 132 14.12 -8.52 5.48
N PHE A 133 13.81 -8.65 4.21
CA PHE A 133 12.52 -9.14 3.73
C PHE A 133 12.71 -10.02 2.49
N THR A 134 11.75 -10.90 2.25
CA THR A 134 11.64 -11.65 0.99
C THR A 134 10.51 -11.01 0.18
N ALA A 135 10.82 -10.58 -1.01
CA ALA A 135 9.85 -9.93 -1.90
C ALA A 135 8.68 -10.84 -2.24
N ASN A 136 7.47 -10.25 -2.33
CA ASN A 136 6.21 -10.94 -2.67
C ASN A 136 5.82 -12.08 -1.71
N ARG A 137 6.29 -12.02 -0.45
CA ARG A 137 5.95 -12.99 0.59
C ARG A 137 5.40 -12.27 1.82
N LEU A 138 4.35 -12.84 2.41
CA LEU A 138 3.80 -12.38 3.68
C LEU A 138 4.77 -12.67 4.82
N GLN A 139 5.13 -11.65 5.60
CA GLN A 139 6.12 -11.73 6.67
C GLN A 139 5.71 -10.90 7.88
N ASP A 140 6.25 -11.26 9.04
CA ASP A 140 6.00 -10.59 10.31
C ASP A 140 7.03 -9.47 10.53
N PHE A 141 6.52 -8.27 10.79
CA PHE A 141 7.29 -7.07 11.11
C PHE A 141 7.06 -6.58 12.54
N SER A 142 6.66 -7.47 13.45
CA SER A 142 6.38 -7.16 14.87
C SER A 142 7.55 -6.47 15.61
N ALA A 143 8.78 -6.56 15.09
CA ALA A 143 9.92 -5.81 15.60
C ALA A 143 9.68 -4.29 15.61
N TRP A 144 8.79 -3.77 14.74
CA TRP A 144 8.44 -2.34 14.70
C TRP A 144 7.71 -1.87 15.96
N ASN A 145 7.06 -2.78 16.72
CA ASN A 145 6.37 -2.48 17.98
C ASN A 145 7.29 -1.81 19.03
N LYS A 146 8.61 -2.05 18.92
CA LYS A 146 9.61 -1.51 19.85
C LYS A 146 9.90 -0.03 19.61
N LEU A 147 9.54 0.50 18.44
CA LEU A 147 9.76 1.90 18.12
C LEU A 147 8.78 2.80 18.88
N PRO A 148 9.15 4.05 19.22
CA PRO A 148 8.20 5.04 19.70
C PRO A 148 7.02 5.23 18.76
N SER A 149 5.87 5.69 19.26
CA SER A 149 4.78 6.15 18.39
C SER A 149 5.22 7.40 17.62
N GLY A 150 4.98 7.44 16.30
CA GLY A 150 5.46 8.51 15.44
C GLY A 150 5.26 8.20 13.96
N ASN A 151 5.62 9.12 13.09
CA ASN A 151 5.65 8.88 11.66
C ASN A 151 6.97 8.26 11.24
N TYR A 152 6.87 7.28 10.37
CA TYR A 152 8.01 6.56 9.81
C TYR A 152 7.91 6.45 8.30
N ARG A 153 9.05 6.44 7.65
CA ARG A 153 9.21 6.12 6.24
C ARG A 153 9.96 4.80 6.10
N LEU A 154 9.43 3.94 5.23
CA LEU A 154 10.02 2.66 4.87
C LEU A 154 10.84 2.82 3.59
N LYS A 155 12.12 2.47 3.64
CA LYS A 155 12.96 2.29 2.46
C LYS A 155 13.24 0.81 2.27
N LEU A 156 12.92 0.29 1.10
CA LEU A 156 13.25 -1.06 0.66
C LEU A 156 14.43 -0.99 -0.30
N SER A 157 15.34 -1.93 -0.20
CA SER A 157 16.47 -2.07 -1.12
C SER A 157 16.64 -3.53 -1.53
N VAL A 158 16.88 -3.75 -2.81
CA VAL A 158 17.22 -5.06 -3.39
C VAL A 158 18.44 -4.92 -4.29
N ARG A 159 19.07 -6.03 -4.67
CA ARG A 159 20.16 -6.02 -5.64
C ARG A 159 19.70 -6.67 -6.95
N ASP A 160 20.05 -6.03 -8.06
CA ASP A 160 19.80 -6.60 -9.39
C ASP A 160 20.81 -7.71 -9.72
N SER A 161 20.65 -8.35 -10.88
CA SER A 161 21.54 -9.41 -11.37
C SER A 161 23.00 -8.97 -11.59
N LEU A 162 23.24 -7.66 -11.67
CA LEU A 162 24.57 -7.06 -11.78
C LEU A 162 25.11 -6.61 -10.41
N GLY A 163 24.40 -6.87 -9.32
CA GLY A 163 24.76 -6.48 -7.96
C GLY A 163 24.53 -5.00 -7.63
N ARG A 164 23.89 -4.24 -8.51
CA ARG A 164 23.55 -2.84 -8.26
C ARG A 164 22.36 -2.76 -7.30
N GLU A 165 22.43 -1.84 -6.35
CA GLU A 165 21.35 -1.59 -5.41
C GLU A 165 20.25 -0.76 -6.06
N GLU A 166 19.01 -1.24 -5.93
CA GLU A 166 17.80 -0.53 -6.32
C GLU A 166 16.87 -0.41 -5.11
N ASN A 167 16.17 0.71 -5.02
CA ASN A 167 15.26 1.01 -3.91
C ASN A 167 13.95 1.63 -4.40
N ASN A 168 12.96 1.68 -3.49
CA ASN A 168 11.63 2.21 -3.78
C ASN A 168 11.58 3.73 -4.03
N GLY A 169 12.70 4.44 -3.92
CA GLY A 169 12.71 5.90 -4.05
C GLY A 169 12.00 6.60 -2.88
N ALA A 170 11.59 7.85 -3.09
CA ALA A 170 11.02 8.70 -2.06
C ALA A 170 9.52 9.01 -2.28
N TYR A 171 8.72 8.06 -2.79
CA TYR A 171 7.33 8.34 -3.20
C TYR A 171 6.28 7.66 -2.31
N GLY A 172 5.61 8.48 -1.54
CA GLY A 172 4.22 8.54 -1.08
C GLY A 172 3.53 7.37 -0.36
N SER A 173 3.71 6.14 -0.76
CA SER A 173 3.04 4.97 -0.15
C SER A 173 3.89 4.23 0.89
N ASP A 174 5.06 4.77 1.17
CA ASP A 174 6.09 4.19 2.03
C ASP A 174 6.11 4.80 3.44
N SER A 175 5.20 5.71 3.74
CA SER A 175 5.11 6.37 5.05
C SER A 175 3.85 5.97 5.80
N PHE A 176 3.98 5.81 7.11
CA PHE A 176 2.89 5.43 8.01
C PHE A 176 3.07 6.05 9.40
N MET A 177 1.98 6.15 10.13
CA MET A 177 2.02 6.50 11.56
C MET A 177 1.95 5.20 12.38
N LEU A 178 3.00 4.94 13.14
CA LEU A 178 3.01 3.90 14.17
C LEU A 178 2.40 4.48 15.44
N PHE A 179 1.43 3.78 16.05
CA PHE A 179 0.78 4.21 17.27
C PHE A 179 0.42 3.02 18.17
N SER A 180 0.13 3.30 19.44
CA SER A 180 -0.41 2.34 20.40
C SER A 180 -1.85 2.70 20.75
N LYS A 181 -2.72 1.71 20.99
CA LYS A 181 -4.09 1.91 21.52
C LYS A 181 -4.09 2.59 22.88
N SER A 182 -2.96 2.60 23.58
CA SER A 182 -2.76 3.28 24.86
C SER A 182 -2.35 4.76 24.72
N ASP A 183 -2.03 5.23 23.52
CA ASP A 183 -1.66 6.61 23.27
C ASP A 183 -2.81 7.54 23.60
N LYS A 184 -2.51 8.64 24.33
CA LYS A 184 -3.53 9.60 24.78
C LYS A 184 -3.76 10.73 23.79
N ARG A 185 -2.86 10.87 22.82
CA ARG A 185 -2.91 11.87 21.76
C ARG A 185 -2.28 11.31 20.49
N PRO A 186 -2.59 11.85 19.31
CA PRO A 186 -1.92 11.47 18.08
C PRO A 186 -0.40 11.65 18.21
N ALA A 187 0.37 10.69 17.71
CA ALA A 187 1.83 10.68 17.81
C ALA A 187 2.48 11.82 17.02
N THR A 188 1.79 12.28 15.97
CA THR A 188 2.17 13.43 15.15
C THR A 188 0.93 14.29 14.90
N PHE A 189 1.10 15.51 14.37
CA PHE A 189 -0.03 16.37 14.09
C PHE A 189 -1.02 15.69 13.13
N THR A 190 -2.26 15.54 13.58
CA THR A 190 -3.34 14.87 12.84
C THR A 190 -4.62 15.65 13.03
N ASP A 191 -5.20 16.13 11.91
CA ASP A 191 -6.45 16.89 11.93
C ASP A 191 -7.58 16.05 12.50
N PHE A 192 -7.74 14.83 11.99
CA PHE A 192 -8.75 13.89 12.44
C PHE A 192 -8.14 12.47 12.42
N PHE A 193 -7.99 11.89 13.62
CA PHE A 193 -7.50 10.52 13.80
C PHE A 193 -8.69 9.60 13.96
N TYR A 194 -8.75 8.57 13.15
CA TYR A 194 -9.72 7.48 13.28
C TYR A 194 -9.02 6.14 13.07
N TYR A 195 -9.24 5.23 14.00
CA TYR A 195 -8.72 3.88 13.91
C TYR A 195 -9.79 2.87 14.33
N LYS A 196 -10.13 1.98 13.43
CA LYS A 196 -11.09 0.91 13.62
C LYS A 196 -10.48 -0.22 14.45
N GLU A 197 -11.09 -0.53 15.61
CA GLU A 197 -10.82 -1.77 16.31
C GLU A 197 -11.80 -2.86 15.83
N ASN A 198 -13.10 -2.51 15.77
CA ASN A 198 -14.17 -3.37 15.29
C ASN A 198 -15.36 -2.53 14.84
N GLU A 199 -15.78 -2.66 13.59
CA GLU A 199 -16.96 -1.97 13.03
C GLU A 199 -18.22 -2.87 13.00
N GLU A 200 -18.09 -4.13 13.43
CA GLU A 200 -19.23 -5.03 13.57
C GLU A 200 -19.64 -5.14 15.03
N PHE A 201 -20.93 -5.19 15.28
CA PHE A 201 -21.48 -5.32 16.62
C PHE A 201 -22.65 -6.30 16.67
N ASP A 202 -22.84 -6.89 17.82
CA ASP A 202 -23.99 -7.70 18.17
C ASP A 202 -24.32 -7.51 19.67
N VAL A 203 -25.24 -8.29 20.20
CA VAL A 203 -25.65 -8.21 21.60
C VAL A 203 -24.49 -8.49 22.59
N GLN A 204 -23.48 -9.27 22.15
CA GLN A 204 -22.36 -9.69 23.01
C GLN A 204 -21.12 -8.82 22.78
N TYR A 205 -20.91 -8.33 21.56
CA TYR A 205 -19.71 -7.62 21.15
C TYR A 205 -20.05 -6.22 20.65
N PRO A 206 -19.64 -5.15 21.35
CA PRO A 206 -19.83 -3.78 20.89
C PRO A 206 -18.87 -3.49 19.73
N ALA A 207 -19.26 -2.58 18.84
CA ALA A 207 -18.31 -1.95 17.93
C ALA A 207 -17.40 -1.01 18.72
N ALA A 208 -16.14 -0.91 18.32
CA ALA A 208 -15.17 -0.06 18.99
C ALA A 208 -14.18 0.56 17.99
N PHE A 209 -13.83 1.81 18.26
CA PHE A 209 -12.84 2.55 17.50
C PHE A 209 -12.17 3.65 18.32
N LEU A 210 -11.03 4.11 17.89
CA LEU A 210 -10.34 5.26 18.42
C LEU A 210 -10.66 6.50 17.56
N LEU A 211 -10.92 7.60 18.22
CA LEU A 211 -11.20 8.89 17.61
C LEU A 211 -10.31 9.95 18.26
N GLY A 212 -9.72 10.85 17.49
CA GLY A 212 -8.86 11.88 18.04
C GLY A 212 -8.55 13.03 17.09
N THR A 213 -7.86 14.01 17.61
CA THR A 213 -7.33 15.14 16.86
C THR A 213 -6.17 15.75 17.63
N SER A 214 -5.21 16.35 16.92
CA SER A 214 -4.16 17.18 17.53
C SER A 214 -4.60 18.62 17.77
N TYR A 215 -5.79 19.00 17.29
CA TYR A 215 -6.33 20.33 17.60
C TYR A 215 -6.75 20.44 19.06
N ARG A 216 -6.48 21.62 19.63
CA ARG A 216 -7.06 22.02 20.91
C ARG A 216 -8.43 22.63 20.69
N ASP A 217 -9.35 22.42 21.65
CA ASP A 217 -10.71 22.94 21.60
C ASP A 217 -11.44 22.62 20.29
N ALA A 218 -11.37 21.38 19.84
CA ALA A 218 -12.15 20.89 18.72
C ALA A 218 -13.52 20.42 19.20
N TYR A 219 -14.59 21.03 18.69
CA TYR A 219 -15.97 20.64 18.95
C TYR A 219 -16.45 19.79 17.78
N VAL A 220 -16.46 18.48 17.96
CA VAL A 220 -16.83 17.50 16.95
C VAL A 220 -18.29 17.15 17.10
N LEU A 221 -19.11 17.53 16.12
CA LEU A 221 -20.49 17.08 16.03
C LEU A 221 -20.49 15.61 15.62
N MET A 222 -21.15 14.77 16.42
CA MET A 222 -21.39 13.37 16.14
C MET A 222 -22.88 13.15 15.91
N ASP A 223 -23.26 12.83 14.69
CA ASP A 223 -24.62 12.46 14.31
C ASP A 223 -24.70 10.95 14.03
N VAL A 224 -25.66 10.28 14.63
CA VAL A 224 -25.93 8.85 14.42
C VAL A 224 -27.21 8.69 13.60
N PHE A 225 -27.11 7.91 12.53
CA PHE A 225 -28.21 7.62 11.62
C PHE A 225 -28.53 6.13 11.60
N CYS A 226 -29.82 5.81 11.61
CA CYS A 226 -30.35 4.49 11.31
C CYS A 226 -31.39 4.64 10.21
N ASP A 227 -31.31 3.85 9.14
CA ASP A 227 -32.20 3.92 7.97
C ASP A 227 -32.40 5.37 7.46
N ARG A 228 -31.30 6.13 7.33
CA ARG A 228 -31.26 7.54 6.91
C ARG A 228 -31.94 8.53 7.88
N LYS A 229 -32.44 8.07 9.01
CA LYS A 229 -33.01 8.93 10.03
C LYS A 229 -31.97 9.18 11.12
N ARG A 230 -31.73 10.45 11.45
CA ARG A 230 -30.88 10.81 12.58
C ARG A 230 -31.58 10.42 13.88
N ILE A 231 -30.93 9.56 14.65
CA ILE A 231 -31.46 9.03 15.92
C ILE A 231 -30.77 9.62 17.15
N GLU A 232 -29.54 10.12 16.96
CA GLU A 232 -28.76 10.75 18.04
C GLU A 232 -27.90 11.87 17.44
N SER A 233 -27.69 12.93 18.19
CA SER A 233 -26.78 14.02 17.88
C SER A 233 -26.14 14.53 19.16
N ARG A 234 -24.84 14.61 19.22
CA ARG A 234 -24.11 15.17 20.37
C ARG A 234 -22.81 15.83 19.93
N VAL A 235 -22.29 16.72 20.76
CA VAL A 235 -21.00 17.38 20.56
C VAL A 235 -19.97 16.72 21.48
N LEU A 236 -18.86 16.31 20.89
CA LEU A 236 -17.66 15.85 21.59
C LEU A 236 -16.66 16.99 21.63
N GLN A 237 -16.16 17.32 22.81
CA GLN A 237 -15.05 18.26 22.94
C GLN A 237 -13.74 17.45 22.98
N LEU A 238 -12.90 17.61 21.97
CA LEU A 238 -11.58 17.00 21.89
C LEU A 238 -10.50 18.07 22.05
N ASN A 239 -9.44 17.76 22.75
CA ASN A 239 -8.39 18.70 23.09
C ASN A 239 -7.03 18.00 23.05
N ASP A 240 -6.41 17.92 21.85
CA ASP A 240 -5.17 17.19 21.60
C ASP A 240 -5.21 15.79 22.27
N THR A 241 -6.17 14.99 21.84
CA THR A 241 -6.48 13.71 22.52
C THR A 241 -6.93 12.63 21.56
N ILE A 242 -6.75 11.40 21.98
CA ILE A 242 -7.42 10.21 21.43
C ILE A 242 -8.37 9.68 22.49
N ILE A 243 -9.60 9.40 22.12
CA ILE A 243 -10.60 8.73 22.93
C ILE A 243 -11.00 7.40 22.28
N ARG A 244 -11.26 6.40 23.10
CA ARG A 244 -11.85 5.14 22.67
C ARG A 244 -13.35 5.21 22.81
N MET A 245 -14.07 4.92 21.74
CA MET A 245 -15.54 4.90 21.72
C MET A 245 -16.03 3.48 21.55
N GLU A 246 -17.05 3.12 22.31
CA GLU A 246 -17.76 1.85 22.20
C GLU A 246 -19.23 2.10 21.89
N PHE A 247 -19.73 1.30 20.94
CA PHE A 247 -21.13 1.31 20.53
C PHE A 247 -21.74 -0.07 20.75
N PRO A 248 -22.48 -0.28 21.85
CA PRO A 248 -23.22 -1.51 22.05
C PRO A 248 -24.38 -1.61 21.03
N TYR A 249 -24.64 -2.79 20.54
CA TYR A 249 -25.77 -3.04 19.64
C TYR A 249 -27.08 -2.81 20.38
N LYS A 250 -28.05 -2.19 19.71
CA LYS A 250 -29.43 -2.05 20.13
C LYS A 250 -30.34 -2.61 19.04
N GLU A 251 -31.42 -3.30 19.41
CA GLU A 251 -32.37 -3.86 18.42
C GLU A 251 -32.90 -2.79 17.45
N ALA A 252 -33.09 -1.56 17.94
CA ALA A 252 -33.50 -0.42 17.14
C ALA A 252 -32.53 -0.04 16.01
N TYR A 253 -31.29 -0.54 16.04
CA TYR A 253 -30.29 -0.30 15.00
C TYR A 253 -30.47 -1.22 13.79
N GLY A 254 -31.32 -2.24 13.87
CA GLY A 254 -31.62 -3.16 12.78
C GLY A 254 -30.35 -3.80 12.21
N LYS A 255 -30.04 -3.51 10.94
CA LYS A 255 -28.82 -4.04 10.26
C LYS A 255 -27.55 -3.25 10.56
N GLY A 256 -27.67 -2.07 11.16
CA GLY A 256 -26.52 -1.22 11.48
C GLY A 256 -26.86 0.25 11.55
N ILE A 257 -25.85 1.05 11.82
CA ILE A 257 -25.95 2.51 11.91
C ILE A 257 -24.80 3.17 11.16
N THR A 258 -25.02 4.40 10.74
CA THR A 258 -23.97 5.27 10.20
C THR A 258 -23.71 6.39 11.20
N ILE A 259 -22.46 6.64 11.53
CA ILE A 259 -22.03 7.74 12.38
C ILE A 259 -21.29 8.75 11.52
N LEU A 260 -21.70 10.00 11.59
CA LEU A 260 -21.03 11.11 10.93
C LEU A 260 -20.37 11.99 12.00
N PHE A 261 -19.05 12.15 11.89
CA PHE A 261 -18.29 13.11 12.66
C PHE A 261 -18.00 14.33 11.79
N SER A 262 -18.22 15.52 12.30
CA SER A 262 -17.91 16.75 11.59
C SER A 262 -17.48 17.86 12.53
N PHE A 263 -16.51 18.66 12.12
CA PHE A 263 -16.10 19.87 12.84
C PHE A 263 -15.44 20.87 11.88
N VAL A 264 -15.35 22.09 12.33
CA VAL A 264 -14.64 23.18 11.61
C VAL A 264 -13.50 23.65 12.50
N LYS A 265 -12.30 23.70 11.94
CA LYS A 265 -11.11 24.23 12.61
C LYS A 265 -10.18 24.91 11.60
N ALA A 266 -9.57 26.02 12.01
CA ALA A 266 -8.65 26.79 11.18
C ALA A 266 -9.23 27.18 9.79
N GLY A 267 -10.54 27.37 9.69
CA GLY A 267 -11.24 27.72 8.45
C GLY A 267 -11.56 26.54 7.53
N GLU A 268 -11.18 25.31 7.90
CA GLU A 268 -11.46 24.10 7.14
C GLU A 268 -12.53 23.22 7.81
N MET A 269 -13.32 22.55 7.01
CA MET A 269 -14.33 21.58 7.44
C MET A 269 -13.79 20.17 7.32
N TYR A 270 -13.85 19.43 8.40
CA TYR A 270 -13.49 18.02 8.49
C TYR A 270 -14.74 17.17 8.66
N SER A 271 -14.83 16.08 7.93
CA SER A 271 -15.90 15.09 8.09
C SER A 271 -15.38 13.68 7.94
N HIS A 272 -15.91 12.77 8.72
CA HIS A 272 -15.60 11.35 8.65
C HIS A 272 -16.84 10.51 8.93
N GLN A 273 -17.11 9.53 8.05
CA GLN A 273 -18.24 8.63 8.18
C GLN A 273 -17.78 7.24 8.57
N VAL A 274 -18.46 6.67 9.56
CA VAL A 274 -18.25 5.31 10.04
C VAL A 274 -19.53 4.51 9.87
N GLU A 275 -19.45 3.33 9.30
CA GLU A 275 -20.55 2.39 9.20
C GLU A 275 -20.34 1.25 10.18
N LEU A 276 -21.24 1.12 11.15
CA LEU A 276 -21.28 0.00 12.08
C LEU A 276 -22.35 -0.98 11.63
N LYS A 277 -21.95 -2.23 11.38
CA LYS A 277 -22.82 -3.27 10.85
C LYS A 277 -23.15 -4.31 11.93
N LYS A 278 -24.39 -4.79 11.90
CA LYS A 278 -24.74 -5.94 12.73
C LYS A 278 -23.93 -7.14 12.24
N ARG A 279 -23.22 -7.80 13.16
CA ARG A 279 -22.54 -9.06 12.87
C ARG A 279 -23.55 -10.11 12.45
N GLU A 280 -23.37 -10.68 11.29
CA GLU A 280 -24.13 -11.84 10.88
C GLU A 280 -23.51 -13.10 11.49
N PRO A 281 -24.34 -14.03 12.02
CA PRO A 281 -23.81 -15.31 12.47
C PRO A 281 -23.14 -16.02 11.30
N GLU A 282 -21.98 -16.63 11.55
CA GLU A 282 -21.29 -17.43 10.55
C GLU A 282 -22.25 -18.51 10.04
N ARG A 283 -22.71 -18.35 8.81
CA ARG A 283 -23.47 -19.36 8.11
C ARG A 283 -22.47 -20.31 7.47
N ALA A 284 -22.15 -21.41 8.15
CA ALA A 284 -21.45 -22.53 7.54
C ALA A 284 -22.35 -23.09 6.42
N LEU A 285 -21.94 -22.95 5.17
CA LEU A 285 -22.54 -23.66 4.05
C LEU A 285 -22.10 -25.13 4.10
N ASP A 286 -22.95 -26.01 4.60
CA ASP A 286 -22.75 -27.46 4.50
C ASP A 286 -23.16 -27.92 3.09
N MET A 287 -22.20 -27.96 2.16
CA MET A 287 -22.41 -28.48 0.82
C MET A 287 -22.26 -30.00 0.80
N LYS A 288 -23.35 -30.71 0.76
CA LYS A 288 -23.37 -32.16 0.48
C LYS A 288 -23.48 -32.38 -1.04
N TRP A 289 -22.46 -32.97 -1.62
CA TRP A 289 -22.51 -33.45 -3.01
C TRP A 289 -23.19 -34.83 -2.99
N GLU A 290 -24.37 -34.90 -3.57
CA GLU A 290 -24.95 -36.19 -3.95
C GLU A 290 -24.50 -36.53 -5.37
N VAL A 291 -23.68 -37.57 -5.51
CA VAL A 291 -23.31 -38.11 -6.84
C VAL A 291 -24.38 -39.13 -7.18
N PHE A 292 -25.13 -38.88 -8.24
CA PHE A 292 -26.06 -39.82 -8.83
C PHE A 292 -25.34 -40.69 -9.85
#